data_6898bf9f40837fc827307ba341c7f202
#
_entry.id   6898bf9f40837fc827307ba341c7f202
#
_cell.length_a   1.000
_cell.length_b   1.000
_cell.length_c   1.000
_cell.angle_alpha   90.00
_cell.angle_beta   90.00
_cell.angle_gamma   90.00
#
_symmetry.space_group_name_H-M   'P 1'
#
loop_
_entity.id
_entity.type
_entity.pdbx_description
1 polymer ?
#
loop_
_entity_poly.entity_id
_entity_poly.type
_entity_poly.pdbx_seq_one_letter_code
_entity_poly.pdbx_strand_id
1 'polypeptide(L)'
;MKDFQIQAIGLMSGTSLDGLDVCCCTFRQQAGKWSFHIDCAKGYSYPDAMKQILGTGAQTMSALEFITFHSSYGKFLGERVNEFMQEFGVHPDIIASHGHTIFHEPQKRIMYQIGDGAAIAAETRIPTVSDFRRLDIMLGGQGAPLVPIGDRLLFADYDFCLNIGGFSNISFEQDGRRIAFDISPVNYVINHYCRQIGLELDRKSTRLNS
;
A
#
# COMPACT_ATOMS: atom_id res chain seq x y z
N MET A 1 10.65 21.34 -17.89
CA MET A 1 10.01 20.03 -17.97
C MET A 1 8.64 20.23 -18.59
N LYS A 2 8.17 19.30 -19.44
CA LYS A 2 6.80 19.37 -19.98
C LYS A 2 5.81 19.10 -18.86
N ASP A 3 4.69 19.82 -18.83
CA ASP A 3 3.58 19.51 -17.94
C ASP A 3 3.11 18.07 -18.18
N PHE A 4 2.83 17.37 -17.11
CA PHE A 4 2.50 15.95 -17.12
C PHE A 4 1.26 15.70 -16.25
N GLN A 5 0.37 14.84 -16.72
CA GLN A 5 -0.77 14.37 -15.95
C GLN A 5 -0.92 12.87 -16.16
N ILE A 6 -1.24 12.16 -15.10
CA ILE A 6 -1.49 10.71 -15.12
C ILE A 6 -2.59 10.38 -14.12
N GLN A 7 -3.48 9.47 -14.48
CA GLN A 7 -4.42 8.87 -13.56
C GLN A 7 -3.90 7.49 -13.15
N ALA A 8 -3.82 7.24 -11.85
CA ALA A 8 -3.27 6.01 -11.30
C ALA A 8 -4.21 5.38 -10.28
N ILE A 9 -4.30 4.06 -10.28
CA ILE A 9 -4.91 3.31 -9.17
C ILE A 9 -3.80 2.81 -8.25
N GLY A 10 -3.93 3.12 -6.95
CA GLY A 10 -3.13 2.58 -5.88
C GLY A 10 -3.85 1.42 -5.18
N LEU A 11 -3.13 0.32 -4.94
CA LEU A 11 -3.59 -0.84 -4.18
C LEU A 11 -2.78 -0.98 -2.90
N MET A 12 -3.45 -0.93 -1.76
CA MET A 12 -2.82 -1.12 -0.45
C MET A 12 -3.44 -2.28 0.31
N SER A 13 -2.60 -3.23 0.70
CA SER A 13 -2.93 -4.35 1.58
C SER A 13 -2.00 -4.29 2.79
N GLY A 14 -2.54 -3.86 3.92
CA GLY A 14 -1.79 -3.74 5.16
C GLY A 14 -1.77 -5.04 5.97
N THR A 15 -0.77 -5.17 6.86
CA THR A 15 -0.66 -6.31 7.80
C THR A 15 -1.75 -6.30 8.89
N SER A 16 -2.57 -5.25 8.97
CA SER A 16 -3.78 -5.19 9.79
C SER A 16 -4.87 -6.17 9.35
N LEU A 17 -4.81 -6.67 8.09
CA LEU A 17 -5.77 -7.62 7.50
C LEU A 17 -7.23 -7.13 7.49
N ASP A 18 -7.43 -5.83 7.51
CA ASP A 18 -8.74 -5.18 7.48
C ASP A 18 -9.35 -5.16 6.08
N GLY A 19 -8.52 -5.27 5.04
CA GLY A 19 -8.97 -5.36 3.65
C GLY A 19 -7.94 -4.89 2.64
N LEU A 20 -8.41 -4.79 1.40
CA LEU A 20 -7.70 -4.14 0.30
C LEU A 20 -8.27 -2.74 0.11
N ASP A 21 -7.44 -1.72 0.25
CA ASP A 21 -7.79 -0.36 -0.13
C ASP A 21 -7.41 -0.11 -1.58
N VAL A 22 -8.36 0.43 -2.34
CA VAL A 22 -8.22 0.84 -3.74
C VAL A 22 -8.53 2.33 -3.84
N CYS A 23 -7.61 3.09 -4.41
CA CYS A 23 -7.75 4.52 -4.58
C CYS A 23 -7.33 4.93 -5.99
N CYS A 24 -8.20 5.66 -6.69
CA CYS A 24 -7.88 6.29 -7.97
C CYS A 24 -7.52 7.75 -7.73
N CYS A 25 -6.35 8.16 -8.22
CA CYS A 25 -5.84 9.51 -8.08
C CYS A 25 -5.37 10.07 -9.43
N THR A 26 -5.67 11.33 -9.68
CA THR A 26 -5.08 12.10 -10.75
C THR A 26 -3.88 12.90 -10.23
N PHE A 27 -2.69 12.60 -10.74
CA PHE A 27 -1.46 13.33 -10.43
C PHE A 27 -1.13 14.30 -11.55
N ARG A 28 -0.64 15.49 -11.18
CA ARG A 28 -0.18 16.51 -12.11
C ARG A 28 1.19 17.01 -11.69
N GLN A 29 2.07 17.25 -12.69
CA GLN A 29 3.32 17.94 -12.48
C GLN A 29 3.34 19.18 -13.35
N GLN A 30 3.49 20.36 -12.75
CA GLN A 30 3.58 21.65 -13.42
C GLN A 30 4.76 22.43 -12.86
N ALA A 31 5.62 22.93 -13.74
CA ALA A 31 6.83 23.64 -13.34
C ALA A 31 7.69 22.93 -12.27
N GLY A 32 7.70 21.59 -12.29
CA GLY A 32 8.45 20.76 -11.34
C GLY A 32 7.72 20.47 -10.01
N LYS A 33 6.57 21.09 -9.75
CA LYS A 33 5.75 20.82 -8.57
C LYS A 33 4.70 19.77 -8.87
N TRP A 34 4.51 18.84 -7.90
CA TRP A 34 3.48 17.82 -7.95
C TRP A 34 2.22 18.28 -7.21
N SER A 35 1.08 17.89 -7.74
CA SER A 35 -0.21 17.97 -7.09
C SER A 35 -1.00 16.71 -7.37
N PHE A 36 -2.00 16.43 -6.54
CA PHE A 36 -2.87 15.28 -6.71
C PHE A 36 -4.31 15.61 -6.38
N HIS A 37 -5.21 14.80 -6.91
CA HIS A 37 -6.62 14.78 -6.56
C HIS A 37 -7.04 13.33 -6.40
N ILE A 38 -7.73 13.00 -5.30
CA ILE A 38 -8.34 11.69 -5.11
C ILE A 38 -9.67 11.71 -5.85
N ASP A 39 -9.77 10.92 -6.92
CA ASP A 39 -10.96 10.85 -7.76
C ASP A 39 -12.03 9.98 -7.09
N CYS A 40 -11.64 8.81 -6.59
CA CYS A 40 -12.48 7.89 -5.83
C CYS A 40 -11.64 6.89 -5.03
N ALA A 41 -12.23 6.31 -3.99
CA ALA A 41 -11.60 5.28 -3.17
C ALA A 41 -12.63 4.29 -2.62
N LYS A 42 -12.21 3.03 -2.41
CA LYS A 42 -13.06 1.97 -1.85
C LYS A 42 -12.22 0.91 -1.16
N GLY A 43 -12.71 0.41 -0.03
CA GLY A 43 -12.16 -0.76 0.66
C GLY A 43 -12.92 -2.04 0.29
N TYR A 44 -12.20 -3.13 0.08
CA TYR A 44 -12.73 -4.47 -0.18
C TYR A 44 -12.30 -5.41 0.93
N SER A 45 -13.28 -6.10 1.55
CA SER A 45 -12.98 -7.12 2.55
C SER A 45 -12.35 -8.35 1.90
N TYR A 46 -11.43 -8.99 2.61
CA TYR A 46 -10.92 -10.29 2.18
C TYR A 46 -11.89 -11.42 2.53
N PRO A 47 -12.00 -12.47 1.68
CA PRO A 47 -12.58 -13.74 2.09
C PRO A 47 -11.83 -14.34 3.30
N ASP A 48 -12.51 -15.01 4.19
CA ASP A 48 -11.88 -15.54 5.43
C ASP A 48 -10.71 -16.48 5.17
N ALA A 49 -10.82 -17.34 4.17
CA ALA A 49 -9.71 -18.20 3.75
C ALA A 49 -8.47 -17.40 3.31
N MET A 50 -8.68 -16.29 2.62
CA MET A 50 -7.58 -15.41 2.19
C MET A 50 -6.97 -14.67 3.38
N LYS A 51 -7.77 -14.17 4.32
CA LYS A 51 -7.27 -13.56 5.57
C LYS A 51 -6.37 -14.51 6.34
N GLN A 52 -6.77 -15.78 6.45
CA GLN A 52 -6.01 -16.80 7.16
C GLN A 52 -4.64 -17.04 6.50
N ILE A 53 -4.59 -17.10 5.16
CA ILE A 53 -3.34 -17.27 4.43
C ILE A 53 -2.45 -16.03 4.57
N LEU A 54 -3.00 -14.83 4.36
CA LEU A 54 -2.27 -13.57 4.47
C LEU A 54 -1.72 -13.34 5.89
N GLY A 55 -2.42 -13.78 6.92
CA GLY A 55 -2.02 -13.60 8.32
C GLY A 55 -0.82 -14.46 8.72
N THR A 56 -0.90 -15.75 8.55
CA THR A 56 0.13 -16.70 9.02
C THR A 56 0.37 -17.86 8.07
N GLY A 57 -0.60 -18.19 7.21
CA GLY A 57 -0.56 -19.40 6.38
C GLY A 57 0.56 -19.38 5.35
N ALA A 58 0.84 -18.22 4.77
CA ALA A 58 1.85 -18.10 3.71
C ALA A 58 3.27 -18.48 4.16
N GLN A 59 3.59 -18.34 5.43
CA GLN A 59 4.92 -18.69 5.97
C GLN A 59 5.13 -20.20 6.11
N THR A 60 4.07 -21.00 6.09
CA THR A 60 4.11 -22.46 6.26
C THR A 60 3.88 -23.22 4.96
N MET A 61 3.67 -22.51 3.85
CA MET A 61 3.46 -23.09 2.53
C MET A 61 4.75 -23.69 1.96
N SER A 62 4.60 -24.74 1.16
CA SER A 62 5.67 -25.17 0.24
C SER A 62 5.96 -24.05 -0.77
N ALA A 63 7.14 -24.09 -1.40
CA ALA A 63 7.51 -23.10 -2.40
C ALA A 63 6.50 -23.02 -3.57
N LEU A 64 5.97 -24.15 -4.00
CA LEU A 64 5.00 -24.19 -5.10
C LEU A 64 3.66 -23.59 -4.68
N GLU A 65 3.17 -23.92 -3.50
CA GLU A 65 1.93 -23.33 -2.95
C GLU A 65 2.05 -21.83 -2.78
N PHE A 66 3.20 -21.36 -2.28
CA PHE A 66 3.48 -19.94 -2.10
C PHE A 66 3.47 -19.17 -3.44
N ILE A 67 4.16 -19.70 -4.47
CA ILE A 67 4.18 -19.08 -5.81
C ILE A 67 2.79 -19.11 -6.43
N THR A 68 2.04 -20.21 -6.28
CA THR A 68 0.67 -20.32 -6.77
C THR A 68 -0.24 -19.30 -6.08
N PHE A 69 -0.10 -19.13 -4.77
CA PHE A 69 -0.87 -18.14 -4.03
C PHE A 69 -0.47 -16.71 -4.40
N HIS A 70 0.82 -16.43 -4.62
CA HIS A 70 1.30 -15.14 -5.11
C HIS A 70 0.58 -14.72 -6.40
N SER A 71 0.49 -15.62 -7.38
CA SER A 71 -0.18 -15.34 -8.65
C SER A 71 -1.71 -15.26 -8.51
N SER A 72 -2.33 -16.15 -7.72
CA SER A 72 -3.78 -16.13 -7.50
C SER A 72 -4.23 -14.89 -6.70
N TYR A 73 -3.41 -14.42 -5.77
CA TYR A 73 -3.66 -13.18 -5.07
C TYR A 73 -3.51 -11.96 -6.00
N GLY A 74 -2.51 -11.97 -6.90
CA GLY A 74 -2.40 -10.95 -7.94
C GLY A 74 -3.64 -10.90 -8.84
N LYS A 75 -4.16 -12.05 -9.24
CA LYS A 75 -5.42 -12.13 -10.01
C LYS A 75 -6.60 -11.55 -9.22
N PHE A 76 -6.76 -11.91 -7.95
CA PHE A 76 -7.79 -11.34 -7.08
C PHE A 76 -7.70 -9.80 -7.01
N LEU A 77 -6.49 -9.25 -6.87
CA LEU A 77 -6.28 -7.80 -6.89
C LEU A 77 -6.74 -7.18 -8.21
N GLY A 78 -6.41 -7.81 -9.34
CA GLY A 78 -6.85 -7.38 -10.67
C GLY A 78 -8.36 -7.41 -10.85
N GLU A 79 -9.04 -8.45 -10.35
CA GLU A 79 -10.50 -8.56 -10.35
C GLU A 79 -11.15 -7.41 -9.55
N ARG A 80 -10.59 -7.07 -8.38
CA ARG A 80 -11.08 -5.91 -7.58
C ARG A 80 -10.87 -4.59 -8.29
N VAL A 81 -9.76 -4.42 -9.01
CA VAL A 81 -9.53 -3.23 -9.85
C VAL A 81 -10.57 -3.14 -10.96
N ASN A 82 -10.86 -4.24 -11.66
CA ASN A 82 -11.88 -4.25 -12.72
C ASN A 82 -13.27 -3.88 -12.18
N GLU A 83 -13.65 -4.43 -11.03
CA GLU A 83 -14.91 -4.04 -10.35
C GLU A 83 -14.92 -2.55 -9.97
N PHE A 84 -13.81 -2.06 -9.41
CA PHE A 84 -13.65 -0.66 -9.04
C PHE A 84 -13.78 0.27 -10.26
N MET A 85 -13.08 -0.06 -11.35
CA MET A 85 -13.16 0.72 -12.59
C MET A 85 -14.59 0.76 -13.17
N GLN A 86 -15.28 -0.38 -13.14
CA GLN A 86 -16.66 -0.46 -13.60
C GLN A 86 -17.62 0.36 -12.73
N GLU A 87 -17.46 0.30 -11.40
CA GLU A 87 -18.32 0.99 -10.45
C GLU A 87 -18.18 2.52 -10.52
N PHE A 88 -16.94 3.01 -10.64
CA PHE A 88 -16.65 4.45 -10.63
C PHE A 88 -16.47 5.07 -12.03
N GLY A 89 -16.48 4.27 -13.09
CA GLY A 89 -16.31 4.76 -14.47
C GLY A 89 -14.93 5.37 -14.73
N VAL A 90 -13.87 4.87 -14.07
CA VAL A 90 -12.50 5.38 -14.21
C VAL A 90 -11.66 4.50 -15.14
N HIS A 91 -10.68 5.11 -15.83
CA HIS A 91 -9.80 4.45 -16.79
C HIS A 91 -8.35 4.88 -16.53
N PRO A 92 -7.69 4.30 -15.51
CA PRO A 92 -6.34 4.72 -15.12
C PRO A 92 -5.30 4.34 -16.17
N ASP A 93 -4.25 5.15 -16.25
CA ASP A 93 -3.10 4.90 -17.12
C ASP A 93 -2.16 3.82 -16.55
N ILE A 94 -2.14 3.68 -15.22
CA ILE A 94 -1.24 2.79 -14.51
C ILE A 94 -1.84 2.30 -13.18
N ILE A 95 -1.44 1.10 -12.77
CA ILE A 95 -1.73 0.55 -11.44
C ILE A 95 -0.43 0.49 -10.64
N ALA A 96 -0.50 0.90 -9.38
CA ALA A 96 0.57 0.81 -8.41
C ALA A 96 0.15 -0.11 -7.25
N SER A 97 0.73 -1.31 -7.17
CA SER A 97 0.35 -2.33 -6.18
C SER A 97 1.43 -2.47 -5.11
N HIS A 98 1.08 -2.19 -3.86
CA HIS A 98 1.95 -2.46 -2.72
C HIS A 98 2.12 -3.98 -2.48
N GLY A 99 1.12 -4.79 -2.82
CA GLY A 99 1.06 -6.18 -2.42
C GLY A 99 0.85 -6.34 -0.90
N HIS A 100 1.00 -7.56 -0.39
CA HIS A 100 0.92 -7.86 1.03
C HIS A 100 2.25 -8.41 1.54
N THR A 101 2.81 -7.78 2.57
CA THR A 101 4.13 -8.13 3.11
C THR A 101 4.07 -9.44 3.88
N ILE A 102 4.84 -10.43 3.45
CA ILE A 102 4.98 -11.73 4.13
C ILE A 102 6.32 -11.83 4.84
N PHE A 103 7.41 -11.42 4.20
CA PHE A 103 8.75 -11.45 4.77
C PHE A 103 9.37 -10.06 4.77
N HIS A 104 9.92 -9.65 5.91
CA HIS A 104 10.69 -8.42 6.06
C HIS A 104 11.89 -8.68 6.98
N GLU A 105 13.01 -9.07 6.38
CA GLU A 105 14.27 -9.35 7.07
C GLU A 105 15.43 -8.58 6.39
N PRO A 106 15.51 -7.24 6.56
CA PRO A 106 16.50 -6.39 5.88
C PRO A 106 17.93 -6.83 6.12
N GLN A 107 18.24 -7.33 7.30
CA GLN A 107 19.55 -7.88 7.66
C GLN A 107 20.00 -9.02 6.73
N LYS A 108 19.06 -9.82 6.23
CA LYS A 108 19.29 -10.91 5.27
C LYS A 108 19.05 -10.47 3.83
N ARG A 109 18.73 -9.20 3.58
CA ARG A 109 18.31 -8.67 2.29
C ARG A 109 17.06 -9.36 1.75
N ILE A 110 16.16 -9.74 2.65
CA ILE A 110 14.88 -10.37 2.30
C ILE A 110 13.76 -9.38 2.52
N MET A 111 13.01 -9.14 1.46
CA MET A 111 11.73 -8.46 1.44
C MET A 111 10.85 -9.15 0.42
N TYR A 112 9.69 -9.61 0.84
CA TYR A 112 8.76 -10.24 -0.08
C TYR A 112 7.33 -9.81 0.19
N GLN A 113 6.74 -9.25 -0.85
CA GLN A 113 5.34 -8.85 -0.88
C GLN A 113 4.63 -9.70 -1.93
N ILE A 114 3.59 -10.41 -1.52
CA ILE A 114 2.77 -11.20 -2.46
C ILE A 114 1.74 -10.32 -3.14
N GLY A 115 1.30 -10.77 -4.31
CA GLY A 115 0.44 -10.02 -5.23
C GLY A 115 1.18 -9.75 -6.53
N ASP A 116 1.18 -10.76 -7.41
CA ASP A 116 1.91 -10.75 -8.67
C ASP A 116 1.43 -9.60 -9.56
N GLY A 117 2.30 -8.63 -9.83
CA GLY A 117 2.02 -7.51 -10.71
C GLY A 117 1.73 -7.91 -12.15
N ALA A 118 2.34 -9.01 -12.62
CA ALA A 118 2.05 -9.55 -13.95
C ALA A 118 0.63 -10.12 -14.01
N ALA A 119 0.16 -10.78 -12.95
CA ALA A 119 -1.22 -11.27 -12.86
C ALA A 119 -2.22 -10.11 -12.83
N ILE A 120 -1.93 -9.03 -12.08
CA ILE A 120 -2.75 -7.80 -12.08
C ILE A 120 -2.82 -7.21 -13.49
N ALA A 121 -1.67 -7.03 -14.15
CA ALA A 121 -1.61 -6.47 -15.50
C ALA A 121 -2.33 -7.36 -16.53
N ALA A 122 -2.23 -8.67 -16.42
CA ALA A 122 -2.92 -9.62 -17.31
C ALA A 122 -4.44 -9.54 -17.15
N GLU A 123 -4.94 -9.40 -15.92
CA GLU A 123 -6.37 -9.31 -15.61
C GLU A 123 -6.97 -7.97 -16.04
N THR A 124 -6.26 -6.86 -15.79
CA THR A 124 -6.76 -5.52 -16.01
C THR A 124 -6.45 -4.92 -17.39
N ARG A 125 -5.42 -5.46 -18.07
CA ARG A 125 -4.82 -4.90 -19.29
C ARG A 125 -4.20 -3.51 -19.12
N ILE A 126 -3.85 -3.15 -17.88
CA ILE A 126 -3.23 -1.88 -17.53
C ILE A 126 -1.80 -2.14 -17.04
N PRO A 127 -0.80 -1.31 -17.45
CA PRO A 127 0.55 -1.37 -16.91
C PRO A 127 0.53 -1.34 -15.39
N THR A 128 1.26 -2.27 -14.76
CA THR A 128 1.27 -2.40 -13.30
C THR A 128 2.70 -2.29 -12.77
N VAL A 129 2.89 -1.44 -11.77
CA VAL A 129 4.13 -1.33 -10.98
C VAL A 129 3.89 -1.99 -9.63
N SER A 130 4.82 -2.84 -9.20
CA SER A 130 4.75 -3.56 -7.92
C SER A 130 6.16 -3.71 -7.33
N ASP A 131 6.25 -4.31 -6.13
CA ASP A 131 7.53 -4.61 -5.47
C ASP A 131 8.38 -3.37 -5.16
N PHE A 132 7.78 -2.33 -4.63
CA PHE A 132 8.42 -1.01 -4.40
C PHE A 132 9.57 -1.01 -3.41
N ARG A 133 9.65 -2.00 -2.51
CA ARG A 133 10.55 -2.00 -1.36
C ARG A 133 11.82 -2.81 -1.59
N ARG A 134 11.77 -3.75 -2.53
CA ARG A 134 12.84 -4.73 -2.73
C ARG A 134 14.14 -4.12 -3.22
N LEU A 135 14.06 -3.14 -4.13
CA LEU A 135 15.25 -2.48 -4.66
C LEU A 135 16.03 -1.77 -3.54
N ASP A 136 15.35 -1.06 -2.64
CA ASP A 136 15.98 -0.40 -1.49
C ASP A 136 16.71 -1.40 -0.59
N ILE A 137 16.06 -2.53 -0.28
CA ILE A 137 16.68 -3.64 0.50
C ILE A 137 17.91 -4.19 -0.21
N MET A 138 17.87 -4.41 -1.52
CA MET A 138 19.02 -4.92 -2.29
C MET A 138 20.18 -3.92 -2.30
N LEU A 139 19.91 -2.64 -2.25
CA LEU A 139 20.89 -1.57 -2.14
C LEU A 139 21.40 -1.37 -0.70
N GLY A 140 20.92 -2.14 0.27
CA GLY A 140 21.34 -2.09 1.68
C GLY A 140 20.47 -1.17 2.55
N GLY A 141 19.34 -0.70 2.03
CA GLY A 141 18.33 0.04 2.79
C GLY A 141 17.43 -0.88 3.63
N GLN A 142 16.42 -0.28 4.26
CA GLN A 142 15.48 -0.96 5.14
C GLN A 142 14.18 -1.39 4.41
N GLY A 143 13.92 -0.85 3.20
CA GLY A 143 12.66 -1.03 2.49
C GLY A 143 11.45 -0.38 3.16
N ALA A 144 11.67 0.37 4.24
CA ALA A 144 10.65 1.07 5.03
C ALA A 144 11.28 2.29 5.73
N PRO A 145 10.49 3.37 5.96
CA PRO A 145 9.16 3.60 5.44
C PRO A 145 9.14 3.93 3.93
N LEU A 146 8.02 3.68 3.25
CA LEU A 146 7.85 3.98 1.82
C LEU A 146 7.28 5.39 1.57
N VAL A 147 6.39 5.84 2.45
CA VAL A 147 5.60 7.08 2.31
C VAL A 147 6.43 8.36 2.18
N PRO A 148 7.64 8.51 2.78
CA PRO A 148 8.39 9.78 2.78
C PRO A 148 8.70 10.38 1.40
N ILE A 149 8.78 9.57 0.34
CA ILE A 149 8.94 10.12 -1.01
C ILE A 149 7.66 10.83 -1.48
N GLY A 150 6.49 10.28 -1.13
CA GLY A 150 5.20 10.92 -1.36
C GLY A 150 5.07 12.21 -0.55
N ASP A 151 5.43 12.18 0.72
CA ASP A 151 5.42 13.34 1.60
C ASP A 151 6.27 14.48 1.02
N ARG A 152 7.48 14.16 0.56
CA ARG A 152 8.39 15.13 -0.05
C ARG A 152 7.84 15.75 -1.34
N LEU A 153 7.15 14.97 -2.16
CA LEU A 153 6.67 15.41 -3.47
C LEU A 153 5.31 16.11 -3.40
N LEU A 154 4.42 15.64 -2.52
CA LEU A 154 3.01 16.06 -2.48
C LEU A 154 2.69 17.01 -1.31
N PHE A 155 3.50 16.97 -0.25
CA PHE A 155 3.28 17.72 0.99
C PHE A 155 4.51 18.58 1.36
N ALA A 156 5.24 19.07 0.35
CA ALA A 156 6.45 19.88 0.54
C ALA A 156 6.22 21.21 1.28
N ASP A 157 4.98 21.68 1.35
CA ASP A 157 4.59 22.91 2.04
C ASP A 157 4.43 22.73 3.57
N TYR A 158 4.55 21.48 4.08
CA TYR A 158 4.46 21.15 5.50
C TYR A 158 5.84 20.80 6.06
N ASP A 159 6.16 21.34 7.24
CA ASP A 159 7.42 21.05 7.95
C ASP A 159 7.50 19.59 8.39
N PHE A 160 6.36 19.01 8.83
CA PHE A 160 6.25 17.64 9.31
C PHE A 160 5.07 16.93 8.67
N CYS A 161 5.28 15.70 8.25
CA CYS A 161 4.22 14.80 7.82
C CYS A 161 4.13 13.65 8.81
N LEU A 162 2.97 13.50 9.47
CA LEU A 162 2.68 12.42 10.41
C LEU A 162 1.71 11.43 9.78
N ASN A 163 2.14 10.19 9.65
CA ASN A 163 1.29 9.08 9.22
C ASN A 163 0.89 8.24 10.44
N ILE A 164 -0.41 7.98 10.57
CA ILE A 164 -0.99 7.22 11.67
C ILE A 164 -1.67 5.97 11.10
N GLY A 165 -0.96 4.86 11.12
CA GLY A 165 -1.42 3.55 10.66
C GLY A 165 -1.35 2.50 11.78
N GLY A 166 -0.97 1.28 11.46
CA GLY A 166 -0.65 0.25 12.46
C GLY A 166 0.42 0.74 13.44
N PHE A 167 1.48 1.30 12.89
CA PHE A 167 2.49 2.13 13.55
C PHE A 167 2.36 3.56 13.06
N SER A 168 2.65 4.54 13.91
CA SER A 168 2.82 5.93 13.48
C SER A 168 4.25 6.17 13.05
N ASN A 169 4.42 6.93 11.98
CA ASN A 169 5.73 7.41 11.54
C ASN A 169 5.67 8.89 11.18
N ILE A 170 6.79 9.56 11.29
CA ILE A 170 6.94 10.98 10.96
C ILE A 170 8.01 11.13 9.90
N SER A 171 7.85 12.10 9.03
CA SER A 171 8.89 12.51 8.10
C SER A 171 8.98 14.03 8.00
N PHE A 172 10.21 14.54 7.80
CA PHE A 172 10.52 15.97 7.70
C PHE A 172 11.84 16.18 6.95
N GLU A 173 12.07 17.39 6.48
CA GLU A 173 13.34 17.75 5.86
C GLU A 173 14.32 18.27 6.93
N GLN A 174 15.56 17.78 6.90
CA GLN A 174 16.65 18.28 7.72
C GLN A 174 17.93 18.28 6.90
N ASP A 175 18.59 19.43 6.81
CA ASP A 175 19.87 19.62 6.07
C ASP A 175 19.81 19.09 4.61
N GLY A 176 18.68 19.31 3.94
CA GLY A 176 18.45 18.87 2.55
C GLY A 176 18.20 17.36 2.40
N ARG A 177 17.99 16.65 3.49
CA ARG A 177 17.67 15.22 3.53
C ARG A 177 16.28 14.99 4.10
N ARG A 178 15.53 14.07 3.50
CA ARG A 178 14.28 13.58 4.10
C ARG A 178 14.61 12.58 5.19
N ILE A 179 14.28 12.94 6.43
CA ILE A 179 14.39 12.06 7.60
C ILE A 179 13.02 11.43 7.83
N ALA A 180 13.00 10.14 8.17
CA ALA A 180 11.77 9.44 8.50
C ALA A 180 12.05 8.30 9.47
N PHE A 181 11.15 8.10 10.46
CA PHE A 181 11.24 7.01 11.41
C PHE A 181 9.88 6.71 12.05
N ASP A 182 9.74 5.48 12.55
CA ASP A 182 8.58 5.05 13.31
C ASP A 182 8.63 5.61 14.74
N ILE A 183 7.46 6.06 15.25
CA ILE A 183 7.33 6.64 16.58
C ILE A 183 6.82 5.59 17.57
N SER A 184 5.64 5.01 17.28
CA SER A 184 4.98 4.06 18.18
C SER A 184 3.94 3.20 17.46
N PRO A 185 3.57 2.04 18.02
CA PRO A 185 2.37 1.33 17.58
C PRO A 185 1.13 2.15 17.94
N VAL A 186 0.16 2.23 17.03
CA VAL A 186 -1.10 2.98 17.21
C VAL A 186 -2.29 2.06 16.96
N ASN A 187 -2.73 1.86 15.72
CA ASN A 187 -3.90 1.02 15.43
C ASN A 187 -3.72 -0.42 15.89
N TYR A 188 -2.48 -0.91 15.94
CA TYR A 188 -2.18 -2.22 16.47
C TYR A 188 -2.61 -2.34 17.95
N VAL A 189 -2.32 -1.33 18.76
CA VAL A 189 -2.68 -1.26 20.18
C VAL A 189 -4.17 -0.99 20.34
N ILE A 190 -4.71 -0.03 19.59
CA ILE A 190 -6.13 0.34 19.65
C ILE A 190 -6.99 -0.88 19.28
N ASN A 191 -6.69 -1.58 18.20
CA ASN A 191 -7.41 -2.76 17.75
C ASN A 191 -7.29 -3.93 18.74
N HIS A 192 -6.14 -4.05 19.44
CA HIS A 192 -6.02 -5.03 20.53
C HIS A 192 -7.05 -4.79 21.64
N TYR A 193 -7.17 -3.54 22.11
CA TYR A 193 -8.16 -3.20 23.13
C TYR A 193 -9.61 -3.26 22.61
N CYS A 194 -9.86 -2.86 21.37
CA CYS A 194 -11.20 -3.01 20.76
C CYS A 194 -11.66 -4.45 20.79
N ARG A 195 -10.80 -5.42 20.46
CA ARG A 195 -11.14 -6.84 20.55
C ARG A 195 -11.46 -7.30 21.96
N GLN A 196 -10.78 -6.77 22.99
CA GLN A 196 -11.08 -7.11 24.38
C GLN A 196 -12.49 -6.69 24.84
N ILE A 197 -13.05 -5.65 24.22
CA ILE A 197 -14.40 -5.14 24.49
C ILE A 197 -15.43 -5.59 23.46
N GLY A 198 -15.10 -6.62 22.65
CA GLY A 198 -16.02 -7.23 21.68
C GLY A 198 -16.17 -6.47 20.37
N LEU A 199 -15.29 -5.51 20.06
CA LEU A 199 -15.22 -4.84 18.77
C LEU A 199 -14.11 -5.47 17.92
N GLU A 200 -14.37 -5.67 16.62
CA GLU A 200 -13.34 -6.22 15.71
C GLU A 200 -12.22 -5.21 15.42
N LEU A 201 -12.56 -3.95 15.16
CA LEU A 201 -11.64 -2.87 14.76
C LEU A 201 -12.15 -1.53 15.32
N ASP A 202 -11.23 -0.56 15.49
CA ASP A 202 -11.61 0.82 15.72
C ASP A 202 -12.14 1.47 14.43
N ARG A 203 -13.46 1.51 14.31
CA ARG A 203 -14.15 2.14 13.18
C ARG A 203 -14.25 3.66 13.27
N LYS A 204 -13.87 4.26 14.40
CA LYS A 204 -14.01 5.72 14.61
C LYS A 204 -12.76 6.49 14.17
N SER A 205 -11.57 5.96 14.42
CA SER A 205 -10.32 6.61 13.99
C SER A 205 -10.09 6.59 12.48
N THR A 206 -10.71 5.66 11.76
CA THR A 206 -10.67 5.63 10.28
C THR A 206 -11.55 6.68 9.59
N ARG A 207 -12.39 7.41 10.33
CA ARG A 207 -13.28 8.45 9.78
C ARG A 207 -12.70 9.86 9.79
N LEU A 208 -11.48 10.05 10.26
CA LEU A 208 -10.87 11.39 10.37
C LEU A 208 -10.24 11.94 9.08
N ASN A 209 -10.34 11.20 7.96
CA ASN A 209 -9.76 11.58 6.67
C ASN A 209 -10.79 11.77 5.55
N SER A 210 -11.98 12.27 5.88
CA SER A 210 -12.98 12.67 4.88
C SER A 210 -13.25 14.17 4.94
#